data_d2a480d4c4661b1ee772e30e5f33dff4
#
_entry.id   d2a480d4c4661b1ee772e30e5f33dff4
#
_cell.length_a   1.000
_cell.length_b   1.000
_cell.length_c   1.000
_cell.angle_alpha   90.00
_cell.angle_beta   90.00
_cell.angle_gamma   90.00
#
_symmetry.space_group_name_H-M   'P 1'
#
loop_
_entity.id
_entity.type
_entity.pdbx_description
1 polymer ?
#
loop_
_entity_poly.entity_id
_entity_poly.type
_entity_poly.pdbx_seq_one_letter_code
_entity_poly.pdbx_strand_id
1 'polypeptide(L)'
;MDDQALLRYSRHILLNEIGVEGQEALTAAHALVIGAGGLGSAALMYLASAGVSRITIADGDTVDLTNLQRQIVHRESSVGMNKAVSAKRTLAEINSTISIAALPSRLHGEALLNAVAAATIVLDCSDNFATRHAINRACVAHKKPLVSGAGIRFDGQLTSFDLRVTGSACYHCLFPDVTDQPNEPEERCAVMGVFAPLVGIIGAMQAAEALRLLCGIGHVPTARLLLLDCRTLEWQTVTYRRDPACAVCGTEKQSHGLEKNHVAA
;
A
#
# COMPACT_ATOMS: atom_id res chain seq x y z
N MET A 1 -7.96 -23.63 12.11
CA MET A 1 -8.22 -23.87 10.67
C MET A 1 -8.86 -25.24 10.48
N ASP A 2 -9.78 -25.39 9.50
CA ASP A 2 -10.34 -26.70 9.12
C ASP A 2 -9.46 -27.40 8.06
N ASP A 3 -9.82 -28.65 7.70
CA ASP A 3 -9.05 -29.47 6.77
C ASP A 3 -8.96 -28.84 5.36
N GLN A 4 -10.00 -28.14 4.92
CA GLN A 4 -9.98 -27.42 3.63
C GLN A 4 -9.00 -26.26 3.65
N ALA A 5 -8.96 -25.50 4.71
CA ALA A 5 -8.01 -24.40 4.88
C ALA A 5 -6.56 -24.94 4.98
N LEU A 6 -6.34 -26.04 5.74
CA LEU A 6 -5.04 -26.71 5.81
C LEU A 6 -4.56 -27.16 4.44
N LEU A 7 -5.44 -27.74 3.63
CA LEU A 7 -5.11 -28.16 2.27
C LEU A 7 -4.83 -26.95 1.36
N ARG A 8 -5.68 -25.92 1.39
CA ARG A 8 -5.55 -24.71 0.56
C ARG A 8 -4.22 -24.00 0.79
N TYR A 9 -3.84 -23.84 2.07
CA TYR A 9 -2.66 -23.06 2.45
C TYR A 9 -1.44 -23.94 2.76
N SER A 10 -1.47 -25.24 2.43
CA SER A 10 -0.41 -26.21 2.76
C SER A 10 0.98 -25.74 2.30
N ARG A 11 1.10 -25.09 1.14
CA ARG A 11 2.38 -24.60 0.63
C ARG A 11 2.98 -23.46 1.46
N HIS A 12 2.17 -22.63 2.09
CA HIS A 12 2.61 -21.65 3.08
C HIS A 12 2.97 -22.32 4.41
N ILE A 13 2.11 -23.23 4.88
CA ILE A 13 2.28 -23.91 6.16
C ILE A 13 3.56 -24.76 6.20
N LEU A 14 4.01 -25.29 5.08
CA LEU A 14 5.27 -26.05 4.96
C LEU A 14 6.52 -25.18 5.05
N LEU A 15 6.41 -23.86 4.95
CA LEU A 15 7.54 -22.95 5.20
C LEU A 15 7.68 -22.76 6.71
N ASN A 16 8.82 -23.14 7.29
CA ASN A 16 9.07 -23.05 8.73
C ASN A 16 8.86 -21.64 9.29
N GLU A 17 9.11 -20.61 8.48
CA GLU A 17 8.95 -19.20 8.83
C GLU A 17 7.49 -18.76 8.88
N ILE A 18 6.59 -19.48 8.23
CA ILE A 18 5.13 -19.21 8.26
C ILE A 18 4.45 -20.19 9.21
N GLY A 19 4.55 -21.49 8.93
CA GLY A 19 3.90 -22.53 9.72
C GLY A 19 2.38 -22.36 9.83
N VAL A 20 1.80 -23.04 10.77
CA VAL A 20 0.37 -22.90 11.11
C VAL A 20 0.11 -21.52 11.74
N GLU A 21 0.98 -21.07 12.63
CA GLU A 21 0.84 -19.80 13.34
C GLU A 21 0.83 -18.58 12.42
N GLY A 22 1.75 -18.56 11.45
CA GLY A 22 1.76 -17.49 10.45
C GLY A 22 0.52 -17.50 9.57
N GLN A 23 0.03 -18.68 9.16
CA GLN A 23 -1.21 -18.78 8.40
C GLN A 23 -2.43 -18.34 9.22
N GLU A 24 -2.47 -18.63 10.51
CA GLU A 24 -3.51 -18.12 11.43
C GLU A 24 -3.45 -16.60 11.56
N ALA A 25 -2.25 -16.01 11.60
CA ALA A 25 -2.08 -14.56 11.59
C ALA A 25 -2.64 -13.93 10.31
N LEU A 26 -2.43 -14.54 9.14
CA LEU A 26 -3.05 -14.10 7.88
C LEU A 26 -4.57 -14.21 7.91
N THR A 27 -5.09 -15.31 8.47
CA THR A 27 -6.53 -15.53 8.61
C THR A 27 -7.17 -14.56 9.60
N ALA A 28 -6.45 -14.03 10.58
CA ALA A 28 -6.92 -13.00 11.50
C ALA A 28 -6.82 -11.57 10.93
N ALA A 29 -6.04 -11.38 9.87
CA ALA A 29 -5.67 -10.06 9.36
C ALA A 29 -6.79 -9.38 8.54
N HIS A 30 -6.72 -8.05 8.51
CA HIS A 30 -7.53 -7.18 7.67
C HIS A 30 -6.61 -6.26 6.87
N ALA A 31 -6.53 -6.45 5.56
CA ALA A 31 -5.79 -5.58 4.66
C ALA A 31 -6.70 -4.50 4.06
N LEU A 32 -6.28 -3.25 4.15
CA LEU A 32 -6.85 -2.14 3.40
C LEU A 32 -5.95 -1.86 2.20
N VAL A 33 -6.50 -2.01 0.99
CA VAL A 33 -5.79 -1.73 -0.27
C VAL A 33 -6.42 -0.50 -0.91
N ILE A 34 -5.64 0.56 -1.04
CA ILE A 34 -6.05 1.83 -1.64
C ILE A 34 -5.50 1.91 -3.05
N GLY A 35 -6.39 1.81 -4.03
CA GLY A 35 -6.11 1.68 -5.45
C GLY A 35 -6.21 0.23 -5.93
N ALA A 36 -7.07 -0.02 -6.92
CA ALA A 36 -7.23 -1.29 -7.63
C ALA A 36 -6.73 -1.17 -9.09
N GLY A 37 -5.71 -0.33 -9.29
CA GLY A 37 -5.00 -0.15 -10.56
C GLY A 37 -3.96 -1.24 -10.83
N GLY A 38 -2.87 -0.90 -11.51
CA GLY A 38 -1.82 -1.86 -11.88
C GLY A 38 -1.14 -2.52 -10.67
N LEU A 39 -0.74 -1.72 -9.68
CA LEU A 39 -0.15 -2.20 -8.42
C LEU A 39 -1.15 -3.02 -7.62
N GLY A 40 -2.33 -2.43 -7.35
CA GLY A 40 -3.38 -3.07 -6.55
C GLY A 40 -3.87 -4.37 -7.16
N SER A 41 -3.89 -4.49 -8.50
CA SER A 41 -4.29 -5.72 -9.19
C SER A 41 -3.47 -6.93 -8.74
N ALA A 42 -2.16 -6.83 -8.81
CA ALA A 42 -1.27 -7.92 -8.41
C ALA A 42 -1.29 -8.13 -6.89
N ALA A 43 -1.24 -7.04 -6.11
CA ALA A 43 -1.25 -7.13 -4.66
C ALA A 43 -2.51 -7.84 -4.14
N LEU A 44 -3.69 -7.47 -4.62
CA LEU A 44 -4.96 -8.04 -4.23
C LEU A 44 -5.06 -9.53 -4.53
N MET A 45 -4.59 -9.97 -5.71
CA MET A 45 -4.62 -11.38 -6.08
C MET A 45 -3.79 -12.23 -5.13
N TYR A 46 -2.58 -11.80 -4.77
CA TYR A 46 -1.73 -12.54 -3.83
C TYR A 46 -2.26 -12.50 -2.39
N LEU A 47 -2.78 -11.37 -1.91
CA LEU A 47 -3.37 -11.29 -0.57
C LEU A 47 -4.57 -12.23 -0.43
N ALA A 48 -5.46 -12.26 -1.44
CA ALA A 48 -6.63 -13.15 -1.44
C ALA A 48 -6.23 -14.63 -1.51
N SER A 49 -5.28 -14.97 -2.41
CA SER A 49 -4.79 -16.34 -2.56
C SER A 49 -4.07 -16.84 -1.31
N ALA A 50 -3.34 -15.96 -0.61
CA ALA A 50 -2.63 -16.28 0.62
C ALA A 50 -3.55 -16.43 1.85
N GLY A 51 -4.83 -16.08 1.74
CA GLY A 51 -5.81 -16.26 2.81
C GLY A 51 -5.86 -15.12 3.83
N VAL A 52 -5.51 -13.89 3.43
CA VAL A 52 -5.85 -12.70 4.24
C VAL A 52 -7.37 -12.61 4.29
N SER A 53 -7.96 -12.89 5.46
CA SER A 53 -9.40 -13.21 5.55
C SER A 53 -10.31 -12.01 5.33
N ARG A 54 -9.83 -10.80 5.56
CA ARG A 54 -10.59 -9.57 5.30
C ARG A 54 -9.77 -8.63 4.42
N ILE A 55 -10.35 -8.24 3.29
CA ILE A 55 -9.74 -7.28 2.37
C ILE A 55 -10.75 -6.18 2.10
N THR A 56 -10.38 -4.94 2.41
CA THR A 56 -11.13 -3.75 1.98
C THR A 56 -10.42 -3.11 0.80
N ILE A 57 -11.11 -2.91 -0.30
CA ILE A 57 -10.58 -2.33 -1.53
C ILE A 57 -11.24 -0.96 -1.71
N ALA A 58 -10.45 0.10 -1.78
CA ALA A 58 -10.94 1.45 -2.01
C ALA A 58 -10.43 1.97 -3.36
N ASP A 59 -11.35 2.23 -4.29
CA ASP A 59 -11.04 2.83 -5.59
C ASP A 59 -12.28 3.53 -6.16
N GLY A 60 -12.13 4.80 -6.53
CA GLY A 60 -13.23 5.62 -7.06
C GLY A 60 -13.40 5.55 -8.57
N ASP A 61 -12.46 4.93 -9.29
CA ASP A 61 -12.45 4.90 -10.75
C ASP A 61 -13.27 3.73 -11.32
N THR A 62 -13.53 3.82 -12.62
CA THR A 62 -14.12 2.72 -13.41
C THR A 62 -13.05 2.00 -14.23
N VAL A 63 -13.31 0.74 -14.55
CA VAL A 63 -12.47 -0.03 -15.46
C VAL A 63 -12.61 0.53 -16.86
N ASP A 64 -11.48 0.87 -17.49
CA ASP A 64 -11.38 1.31 -18.87
C ASP A 64 -10.61 0.28 -19.70
N LEU A 65 -10.91 0.19 -21.00
CA LEU A 65 -10.23 -0.74 -21.90
C LEU A 65 -8.69 -0.52 -21.90
N THR A 66 -8.26 0.73 -21.81
CA THR A 66 -6.84 1.10 -21.75
C THR A 66 -6.14 0.65 -20.46
N ASN A 67 -6.90 0.24 -19.45
CA ASN A 67 -6.37 -0.25 -18.19
C ASN A 67 -5.99 -1.74 -18.25
N LEU A 68 -6.66 -2.53 -19.08
CA LEU A 68 -6.58 -3.98 -19.07
C LEU A 68 -5.20 -4.54 -19.38
N GLN A 69 -4.37 -3.78 -20.09
CA GLN A 69 -2.99 -4.18 -20.40
C GLN A 69 -2.08 -4.33 -19.16
N ARG A 70 -2.47 -3.75 -17.99
CA ARG A 70 -1.69 -3.81 -16.75
C ARG A 70 -2.50 -4.04 -15.47
N GLN A 71 -3.80 -3.89 -15.50
CA GLN A 71 -4.69 -4.05 -14.35
C GLN A 71 -5.33 -5.44 -14.37
N ILE A 72 -4.51 -6.46 -14.14
CA ILE A 72 -4.82 -7.88 -14.37
C ILE A 72 -5.93 -8.48 -13.51
N VAL A 73 -6.38 -7.79 -12.47
CA VAL A 73 -7.53 -8.20 -11.65
C VAL A 73 -8.86 -7.95 -12.37
N HIS A 74 -8.87 -7.06 -13.36
CA HIS A 74 -10.07 -6.74 -14.16
C HIS A 74 -10.19 -7.63 -15.39
N ARG A 75 -11.37 -7.68 -15.96
CA ARG A 75 -11.71 -8.43 -17.17
C ARG A 75 -12.33 -7.47 -18.19
N GLU A 76 -12.28 -7.84 -19.46
CA GLU A 76 -12.93 -7.07 -20.53
C GLU A 76 -14.44 -6.90 -20.27
N SER A 77 -15.09 -7.94 -19.73
CA SER A 77 -16.48 -7.91 -19.29
C SER A 77 -16.79 -6.96 -18.14
N SER A 78 -15.75 -6.39 -17.51
CA SER A 78 -15.86 -5.43 -16.40
C SER A 78 -15.69 -3.98 -16.84
N VAL A 79 -15.46 -3.70 -18.13
CA VAL A 79 -15.32 -2.32 -18.64
C VAL A 79 -16.57 -1.52 -18.28
N GLY A 80 -16.36 -0.31 -17.71
CA GLY A 80 -17.42 0.54 -17.18
C GLY A 80 -17.83 0.26 -15.72
N MET A 81 -17.42 -0.88 -15.12
CA MET A 81 -17.68 -1.19 -13.73
C MET A 81 -16.67 -0.43 -12.83
N ASN A 82 -17.08 -0.04 -11.61
CA ASN A 82 -16.14 0.48 -10.64
C ASN A 82 -15.02 -0.54 -10.34
N LYS A 83 -13.76 -0.08 -10.24
CA LYS A 83 -12.59 -0.94 -10.08
C LYS A 83 -12.62 -1.77 -8.78
N ALA A 84 -13.04 -1.19 -7.64
CA ALA A 84 -13.13 -1.93 -6.38
C ALA A 84 -14.17 -3.06 -6.47
N VAL A 85 -15.31 -2.80 -7.12
CA VAL A 85 -16.37 -3.79 -7.33
C VAL A 85 -15.91 -4.90 -8.29
N SER A 86 -15.25 -4.53 -9.39
CA SER A 86 -14.68 -5.46 -10.36
C SER A 86 -13.64 -6.38 -9.70
N ALA A 87 -12.70 -5.79 -8.94
CA ALA A 87 -11.69 -6.55 -8.19
C ALA A 87 -12.33 -7.53 -7.19
N LYS A 88 -13.32 -7.07 -6.41
CA LYS A 88 -14.05 -7.95 -5.47
C LYS A 88 -14.63 -9.20 -6.18
N ARG A 89 -15.21 -9.04 -7.37
CA ARG A 89 -15.77 -10.16 -8.13
C ARG A 89 -14.71 -11.18 -8.50
N THR A 90 -13.58 -10.71 -9.06
CA THR A 90 -12.46 -11.59 -9.43
C THR A 90 -11.86 -12.32 -8.23
N LEU A 91 -11.68 -11.62 -7.11
CA LEU A 91 -11.06 -12.21 -5.92
C LEU A 91 -11.99 -13.24 -5.26
N ALA A 92 -13.31 -13.07 -5.32
CA ALA A 92 -14.28 -14.06 -4.82
C ALA A 92 -14.21 -15.39 -5.59
N GLU A 93 -13.82 -15.36 -6.88
CA GLU A 93 -13.58 -16.56 -7.68
C GLU A 93 -12.24 -17.24 -7.32
N ILE A 94 -11.24 -16.48 -6.85
CA ILE A 94 -9.95 -17.01 -6.40
C ILE A 94 -10.08 -17.66 -5.03
N ASN A 95 -10.73 -16.96 -4.10
CA ASN A 95 -10.91 -17.46 -2.73
C ASN A 95 -12.26 -17.02 -2.15
N SER A 96 -13.23 -17.92 -2.20
CA SER A 96 -14.58 -17.67 -1.70
C SER A 96 -14.71 -17.68 -0.17
N THR A 97 -13.64 -18.05 0.55
CA THR A 97 -13.67 -18.17 2.03
C THR A 97 -13.32 -16.86 2.73
N ILE A 98 -12.82 -15.87 2.01
CA ILE A 98 -12.45 -14.57 2.55
C ILE A 98 -13.55 -13.53 2.40
N SER A 99 -13.55 -12.52 3.27
CA SER A 99 -14.50 -11.41 3.23
C SER A 99 -13.91 -10.22 2.48
N ILE A 100 -14.55 -9.78 1.40
CA ILE A 100 -14.08 -8.66 0.58
C ILE A 100 -15.11 -7.55 0.59
N ALA A 101 -14.70 -6.38 1.10
CA ALA A 101 -15.47 -5.14 1.05
C ALA A 101 -14.95 -4.26 -0.10
N ALA A 102 -15.85 -3.84 -0.99
CA ALA A 102 -15.54 -2.86 -2.03
C ALA A 102 -16.09 -1.49 -1.62
N LEU A 103 -15.23 -0.49 -1.59
CA LEU A 103 -15.55 0.92 -1.37
C LEU A 103 -15.37 1.65 -2.71
N PRO A 104 -16.48 1.90 -3.46
CA PRO A 104 -16.42 2.48 -4.80
C PRO A 104 -16.25 4.01 -4.76
N SER A 105 -15.31 4.47 -3.95
CA SER A 105 -15.02 5.88 -3.75
C SER A 105 -13.56 6.10 -3.37
N ARG A 106 -13.05 7.29 -3.65
CA ARG A 106 -11.75 7.74 -3.13
C ARG A 106 -11.89 8.07 -1.65
N LEU A 107 -11.09 7.43 -0.81
CA LEU A 107 -11.10 7.68 0.63
C LEU A 107 -10.33 8.97 0.94
N HIS A 108 -10.94 9.84 1.75
CA HIS A 108 -10.34 11.07 2.26
C HIS A 108 -10.93 11.43 3.64
N GLY A 109 -10.25 12.32 4.35
CA GLY A 109 -10.72 12.82 5.65
C GLY A 109 -11.05 11.71 6.64
N GLU A 110 -12.17 11.81 7.30
CA GLU A 110 -12.63 10.88 8.35
C GLU A 110 -12.85 9.46 7.81
N ALA A 111 -13.36 9.31 6.59
CA ALA A 111 -13.57 8.00 5.98
C ALA A 111 -12.25 7.23 5.80
N LEU A 112 -11.15 7.92 5.42
CA LEU A 112 -9.83 7.33 5.34
C LEU A 112 -9.30 6.94 6.74
N LEU A 113 -9.43 7.83 7.73
CA LEU A 113 -9.01 7.56 9.10
C LEU A 113 -9.70 6.31 9.66
N ASN A 114 -11.03 6.22 9.50
CA ASN A 114 -11.81 5.08 9.98
C ASN A 114 -11.44 3.78 9.28
N ALA A 115 -11.22 3.80 7.96
CA ALA A 115 -10.80 2.63 7.21
C ALA A 115 -9.40 2.14 7.64
N VAL A 116 -8.45 3.06 7.84
CA VAL A 116 -7.10 2.75 8.34
C VAL A 116 -7.16 2.23 9.78
N ALA A 117 -7.96 2.83 10.66
CA ALA A 117 -8.10 2.38 12.04
C ALA A 117 -8.59 0.93 12.13
N ALA A 118 -9.53 0.53 11.27
CA ALA A 118 -10.08 -0.82 11.21
C ALA A 118 -9.12 -1.86 10.61
N ALA A 119 -8.12 -1.45 9.84
CA ALA A 119 -7.17 -2.35 9.18
C ALA A 119 -6.05 -2.84 10.11
N THR A 120 -5.51 -4.02 9.82
CA THR A 120 -4.27 -4.52 10.42
C THR A 120 -3.04 -4.03 9.66
N ILE A 121 -3.17 -3.87 8.34
CA ILE A 121 -2.13 -3.40 7.43
C ILE A 121 -2.76 -2.59 6.29
N VAL A 122 -2.02 -1.61 5.80
CA VAL A 122 -2.45 -0.75 4.68
C VAL A 122 -1.47 -0.88 3.52
N LEU A 123 -2.00 -1.13 2.32
CA LEU A 123 -1.24 -1.08 1.08
C LEU A 123 -1.65 0.16 0.30
N ASP A 124 -0.68 1.01 0.06
CA ASP A 124 -0.83 2.17 -0.81
C ASP A 124 -0.44 1.79 -2.24
N CYS A 125 -1.46 1.63 -3.07
CA CYS A 125 -1.36 1.35 -4.50
C CYS A 125 -1.86 2.55 -5.34
N SER A 126 -1.85 3.73 -4.74
CA SER A 126 -2.28 4.98 -5.39
C SER A 126 -1.20 5.53 -6.34
N ASP A 127 -1.59 6.44 -7.20
CA ASP A 127 -0.75 7.02 -8.26
C ASP A 127 -0.46 8.52 -8.07
N ASN A 128 -0.85 9.10 -6.91
CA ASN A 128 -0.65 10.52 -6.65
C ASN A 128 -0.14 10.80 -5.23
N PHE A 129 0.67 11.85 -5.09
CA PHE A 129 1.32 12.20 -3.83
C PHE A 129 0.34 12.64 -2.74
N ALA A 130 -0.70 13.38 -3.09
CA ALA A 130 -1.70 13.86 -2.11
C ALA A 130 -2.35 12.68 -1.36
N THR A 131 -2.76 11.64 -2.08
CA THR A 131 -3.32 10.40 -1.50
C THR A 131 -2.28 9.68 -0.65
N ARG A 132 -1.03 9.53 -1.11
CA ARG A 132 0.06 8.87 -0.35
C ARG A 132 0.31 9.57 0.99
N HIS A 133 0.40 10.89 0.98
CA HIS A 133 0.57 11.67 2.21
C HIS A 133 -0.63 11.57 3.15
N ALA A 134 -1.84 11.55 2.62
CA ALA A 134 -3.06 11.36 3.43
C ALA A 134 -3.07 9.97 4.09
N ILE A 135 -2.75 8.91 3.34
CA ILE A 135 -2.61 7.54 3.85
C ILE A 135 -1.53 7.47 4.93
N ASN A 136 -0.37 8.06 4.68
CA ASN A 136 0.73 8.09 5.66
C ASN A 136 0.31 8.75 6.97
N ARG A 137 -0.33 9.93 6.91
CA ARG A 137 -0.83 10.60 8.12
C ARG A 137 -1.80 9.73 8.91
N ALA A 138 -2.72 9.07 8.22
CA ALA A 138 -3.67 8.16 8.85
C ALA A 138 -2.97 6.93 9.49
N CYS A 139 -2.00 6.35 8.80
CA CYS A 139 -1.23 5.21 9.31
C CYS A 139 -0.37 5.59 10.52
N VAL A 140 0.24 6.77 10.53
CA VAL A 140 0.99 7.28 11.70
C VAL A 140 0.06 7.48 12.89
N ALA A 141 -1.10 8.12 12.68
CA ALA A 141 -2.08 8.38 13.74
C ALA A 141 -2.59 7.10 14.41
N HIS A 142 -2.79 6.03 13.63
CA HIS A 142 -3.31 4.75 14.12
C HIS A 142 -2.23 3.68 14.32
N LYS A 143 -0.94 4.01 14.16
CA LYS A 143 0.20 3.09 14.27
C LYS A 143 0.01 1.82 13.43
N LYS A 144 -0.43 1.98 12.18
CA LYS A 144 -0.64 0.86 11.26
C LYS A 144 0.54 0.68 10.31
N PRO A 145 0.98 -0.56 10.06
CA PRO A 145 1.97 -0.81 9.03
C PRO A 145 1.47 -0.33 7.66
N LEU A 146 2.36 0.31 6.91
CA LEU A 146 2.11 0.83 5.58
C LEU A 146 3.10 0.23 4.59
N VAL A 147 2.60 -0.32 3.48
CA VAL A 147 3.41 -0.76 2.34
C VAL A 147 3.06 0.11 1.14
N SER A 148 4.01 0.89 0.66
CA SER A 148 3.81 1.83 -0.45
C SER A 148 4.60 1.39 -1.68
N GLY A 149 3.95 1.35 -2.84
CA GLY A 149 4.53 1.04 -4.14
C GLY A 149 4.33 2.18 -5.14
N ALA A 150 5.24 2.28 -6.10
CA ALA A 150 5.10 3.18 -7.24
C ALA A 150 5.70 2.57 -8.50
N GLY A 151 5.15 2.94 -9.66
CA GLY A 151 5.71 2.55 -10.95
C GLY A 151 5.42 3.63 -12.00
N ILE A 152 6.46 4.03 -12.72
CA ILE A 152 6.38 4.98 -13.82
C ILE A 152 7.38 4.56 -14.91
N ARG A 153 6.97 4.57 -16.18
CA ARG A 153 7.80 4.11 -17.29
C ARG A 153 8.34 2.70 -17.02
N PHE A 154 9.64 2.56 -16.78
CA PHE A 154 10.33 1.31 -16.43
C PHE A 154 10.85 1.32 -14.99
N ASP A 155 10.59 2.37 -14.23
CA ASP A 155 11.17 2.59 -12.90
C ASP A 155 10.12 2.26 -11.82
N GLY A 156 10.45 1.32 -10.93
CA GLY A 156 9.61 0.86 -9.83
C GLY A 156 10.18 1.21 -8.47
N GLN A 157 9.29 1.40 -7.49
CA GLN A 157 9.67 1.70 -6.11
C GLN A 157 8.81 0.88 -5.14
N LEU A 158 9.46 0.38 -4.09
CA LEU A 158 8.79 -0.26 -2.96
C LEU A 158 9.42 0.19 -1.65
N THR A 159 8.60 0.54 -0.69
CA THR A 159 9.03 0.78 0.69
C THR A 159 7.93 0.35 1.67
N SER A 160 8.33 -0.01 2.88
CA SER A 160 7.41 -0.34 3.97
C SER A 160 7.78 0.40 5.25
N PHE A 161 6.77 0.72 6.04
CA PHE A 161 6.88 1.43 7.29
C PHE A 161 6.12 0.66 8.36
N ASP A 162 6.84 0.02 9.28
CA ASP A 162 6.20 -0.60 10.44
C ASP A 162 6.02 0.44 11.56
N LEU A 163 4.93 1.17 11.47
CA LEU A 163 4.62 2.26 12.40
C LEU A 163 4.16 1.77 13.79
N ARG A 164 4.10 0.46 14.02
CA ARG A 164 3.93 -0.16 15.35
C ARG A 164 5.21 -0.02 16.18
N VAL A 165 6.36 0.02 15.51
CA VAL A 165 7.68 0.13 16.15
C VAL A 165 7.98 1.58 16.46
N THR A 166 8.27 1.87 17.72
CA THR A 166 8.67 3.21 18.15
C THR A 166 9.96 3.64 17.46
N GLY A 167 9.99 4.85 16.92
CA GLY A 167 11.16 5.36 16.21
C GLY A 167 11.22 5.00 14.72
N SER A 168 10.24 4.26 14.19
CA SER A 168 10.13 4.03 12.75
C SER A 168 9.99 5.34 11.98
N ALA A 169 10.66 5.41 10.82
CA ALA A 169 10.40 6.46 9.83
C ALA A 169 9.00 6.29 9.24
N CYS A 170 8.44 7.36 8.70
CA CYS A 170 7.20 7.33 7.93
C CYS A 170 7.45 7.76 6.48
N TYR A 171 6.42 7.68 5.63
CA TYR A 171 6.53 8.07 4.22
C TYR A 171 7.03 9.52 4.05
N HIS A 172 6.57 10.44 4.91
CA HIS A 172 6.98 11.85 4.89
C HIS A 172 8.47 12.06 5.24
N CYS A 173 9.10 11.17 6.02
CA CYS A 173 10.55 11.24 6.26
C CYS A 173 11.36 10.97 4.98
N LEU A 174 10.85 10.14 4.08
CA LEU A 174 11.51 9.79 2.82
C LEU A 174 11.12 10.76 1.70
N PHE A 175 9.86 11.13 1.62
CA PHE A 175 9.28 12.03 0.63
C PHE A 175 8.56 13.17 1.36
N PRO A 176 9.26 14.26 1.72
CA PRO A 176 8.60 15.42 2.33
C PRO A 176 7.52 16.01 1.42
N ASP A 177 6.44 16.49 2.03
CA ASP A 177 5.36 17.16 1.29
C ASP A 177 5.86 18.54 0.86
N VAL A 178 6.17 18.71 -0.40
CA VAL A 178 6.73 19.96 -0.96
C VAL A 178 5.55 20.84 -1.37
N THR A 179 4.78 21.34 -0.41
CA THR A 179 3.67 22.26 -0.66
C THR A 179 4.14 23.61 -1.25
N ASP A 180 5.45 23.88 -1.25
CA ASP A 180 6.03 25.13 -1.75
C ASP A 180 6.50 25.08 -3.22
N GLN A 181 6.30 23.95 -3.94
CA GLN A 181 6.55 23.89 -5.38
C GLN A 181 5.25 23.69 -6.15
N PRO A 182 4.59 24.78 -6.59
CA PRO A 182 3.26 24.71 -7.20
C PRO A 182 3.21 24.13 -8.62
N ASN A 183 4.30 23.55 -9.15
CA ASN A 183 4.43 23.20 -10.56
C ASN A 183 5.00 21.81 -10.89
N GLU A 184 4.84 20.80 -10.02
CA GLU A 184 5.00 19.44 -10.53
C GLU A 184 3.62 18.86 -10.83
N PRO A 185 3.23 18.75 -12.12
CA PRO A 185 1.88 18.28 -12.46
C PRO A 185 1.71 16.81 -12.02
N GLU A 186 0.66 16.55 -11.23
CA GLU A 186 0.14 15.20 -10.92
C GLU A 186 -0.15 14.38 -12.20
N GLU A 187 -0.24 15.04 -13.34
CA GLU A 187 -0.48 14.46 -14.66
C GLU A 187 0.65 13.58 -15.21
N ARG A 188 1.85 13.59 -14.60
CA ARG A 188 3.00 12.89 -15.16
C ARG A 188 2.81 11.38 -15.29
N CYS A 189 2.15 10.72 -14.34
CA CYS A 189 1.95 9.26 -14.42
C CYS A 189 0.96 8.87 -15.51
N ALA A 190 -0.11 9.62 -15.70
CA ALA A 190 -1.13 9.32 -16.71
C ALA A 190 -0.63 9.56 -18.14
N VAL A 191 0.31 10.52 -18.33
CA VAL A 191 0.81 10.94 -19.64
C VAL A 191 2.09 10.19 -20.05
N MET A 192 2.90 9.71 -19.08
CA MET A 192 4.23 9.16 -19.38
C MET A 192 4.25 7.66 -19.72
N GLY A 193 3.13 6.95 -19.58
CA GLY A 193 3.07 5.51 -19.78
C GLY A 193 3.77 4.70 -18.65
N VAL A 194 3.49 3.41 -18.60
CA VAL A 194 4.10 2.47 -17.66
C VAL A 194 4.23 1.09 -18.31
N PHE A 195 5.37 0.47 -18.12
CA PHE A 195 5.62 -0.91 -18.56
C PHE A 195 4.74 -1.86 -17.74
N ALA A 196 3.87 -2.63 -18.42
CA ALA A 196 2.84 -3.41 -17.76
C ALA A 196 3.36 -4.38 -16.69
N PRO A 197 4.40 -5.20 -16.96
CA PRO A 197 4.95 -6.10 -15.94
C PRO A 197 5.51 -5.38 -14.71
N LEU A 198 6.00 -4.15 -14.84
CA LEU A 198 6.56 -3.39 -13.72
C LEU A 198 5.57 -3.26 -12.58
N VAL A 199 4.35 -2.82 -12.86
CA VAL A 199 3.34 -2.64 -11.81
C VAL A 199 2.90 -3.98 -11.22
N GLY A 200 2.94 -5.06 -12.02
CA GLY A 200 2.73 -6.43 -11.54
C GLY A 200 3.82 -6.86 -10.54
N ILE A 201 5.08 -6.64 -10.88
CA ILE A 201 6.23 -6.97 -10.01
C ILE A 201 6.14 -6.19 -8.69
N ILE A 202 5.99 -4.86 -8.75
CA ILE A 202 5.92 -4.03 -7.56
C ILE A 202 4.69 -4.38 -6.71
N GLY A 203 3.51 -4.58 -7.32
CA GLY A 203 2.30 -4.98 -6.60
C GLY A 203 2.42 -6.36 -5.93
N ALA A 204 3.05 -7.33 -6.60
CA ALA A 204 3.35 -8.64 -6.01
C ALA A 204 4.32 -8.51 -4.82
N MET A 205 5.32 -7.65 -4.93
CA MET A 205 6.23 -7.36 -3.82
C MET A 205 5.54 -6.60 -2.68
N GLN A 206 4.59 -5.71 -2.96
CA GLN A 206 3.76 -5.11 -1.91
C GLN A 206 2.99 -6.18 -1.13
N ALA A 207 2.41 -7.16 -1.82
CA ALA A 207 1.75 -8.29 -1.16
C ALA A 207 2.74 -9.13 -0.33
N ALA A 208 3.90 -9.48 -0.90
CA ALA A 208 4.93 -10.25 -0.19
C ALA A 208 5.38 -9.53 1.10
N GLU A 209 5.62 -8.23 1.02
CA GLU A 209 6.00 -7.42 2.17
C GLU A 209 4.87 -7.33 3.22
N ALA A 210 3.62 -7.20 2.76
CA ALA A 210 2.46 -7.21 3.65
C ALA A 210 2.31 -8.55 4.38
N LEU A 211 2.40 -9.67 3.67
CA LEU A 211 2.33 -11.01 4.25
C LEU A 211 3.47 -11.23 5.26
N ARG A 212 4.69 -10.80 4.92
CA ARG A 212 5.85 -10.87 5.80
C ARG A 212 5.66 -10.09 7.10
N LEU A 213 5.12 -8.86 7.02
CA LEU A 213 4.79 -8.02 8.19
C LEU A 213 3.66 -8.60 9.05
N LEU A 214 2.68 -9.25 8.43
CA LEU A 214 1.57 -9.89 9.13
C LEU A 214 2.00 -11.17 9.86
N CYS A 215 2.87 -11.97 9.24
CA CYS A 215 3.41 -13.19 9.85
C CYS A 215 4.60 -12.93 10.81
N GLY A 216 5.10 -11.68 10.90
CA GLY A 216 6.27 -11.37 11.71
C GLY A 216 7.58 -12.00 11.21
N ILE A 217 7.66 -12.28 9.89
CA ILE A 217 8.80 -12.97 9.30
C ILE A 217 9.97 -12.00 9.10
N GLY A 218 11.13 -12.43 9.56
CA GLY A 218 12.40 -11.73 9.37
C GLY A 218 12.51 -10.45 10.20
N HIS A 219 13.73 -9.95 10.27
CA HIS A 219 13.96 -8.63 10.83
C HIS A 219 13.56 -7.59 9.77
N VAL A 220 12.60 -6.73 10.07
CA VAL A 220 12.26 -5.59 9.20
C VAL A 220 13.41 -4.59 9.33
N PRO A 221 14.33 -4.50 8.37
CA PRO A 221 15.26 -3.40 8.37
C PRO A 221 14.41 -2.16 8.15
N THR A 222 14.26 -1.38 9.21
CA THR A 222 13.60 -0.10 9.15
C THR A 222 14.25 0.76 8.07
N ALA A 223 13.39 1.38 7.25
CA ALA A 223 13.82 2.45 6.36
C ALA A 223 14.67 2.00 5.15
N ARG A 224 14.11 1.11 4.32
CA ARG A 224 14.65 0.77 2.99
C ARG A 224 13.68 1.16 1.88
N LEU A 225 14.21 1.83 0.86
CA LEU A 225 13.56 2.04 -0.42
C LEU A 225 14.22 1.09 -1.43
N LEU A 226 13.44 0.22 -2.01
CA LEU A 226 13.85 -0.61 -3.13
C LEU A 226 13.49 0.10 -4.43
N LEU A 227 14.44 0.21 -5.33
CA LEU A 227 14.29 0.79 -6.66
C LEU A 227 14.56 -0.28 -7.70
N LEU A 228 13.65 -0.45 -8.65
CA LEU A 228 13.79 -1.38 -9.78
C LEU A 228 13.90 -0.59 -11.08
N ASP A 229 14.95 -0.83 -11.85
CA ASP A 229 15.00 -0.48 -13.27
C ASP A 229 14.62 -1.70 -14.12
N CYS A 230 13.41 -1.71 -14.69
CA CYS A 230 12.95 -2.83 -15.53
C CYS A 230 13.62 -2.88 -16.93
N ARG A 231 14.44 -1.93 -17.32
CA ARG A 231 15.21 -2.00 -18.57
C ARG A 231 16.39 -2.95 -18.42
N THR A 232 17.00 -2.99 -17.23
CA THR A 232 18.16 -3.82 -16.89
C THR A 232 17.83 -4.93 -15.91
N LEU A 233 16.64 -4.89 -15.28
CA LEU A 233 16.20 -5.74 -14.17
C LEU A 233 17.09 -5.59 -12.92
N GLU A 234 17.73 -4.44 -12.76
CA GLU A 234 18.57 -4.15 -11.62
C GLU A 234 17.77 -3.59 -10.46
N TRP A 235 18.12 -4.08 -9.25
CA TRP A 235 17.57 -3.60 -8.01
C TRP A 235 18.61 -2.79 -7.25
N GLN A 236 18.20 -1.64 -6.76
CA GLN A 236 19.00 -0.80 -5.86
C GLN A 236 18.28 -0.68 -4.52
N THR A 237 19.04 -0.66 -3.44
CA THR A 237 18.51 -0.43 -2.09
C THR A 237 19.08 0.87 -1.55
N VAL A 238 18.18 1.80 -1.23
CA VAL A 238 18.54 3.06 -0.55
C VAL A 238 18.08 2.95 0.89
N THR A 239 18.98 3.15 1.83
CA THR A 239 18.65 3.23 3.26
C THR A 239 18.42 4.68 3.65
N TYR A 240 17.40 4.92 4.47
CA TYR A 240 17.10 6.25 5.01
C TYR A 240 16.87 6.16 6.52
N ARG A 241 16.72 7.28 7.18
CA ARG A 241 16.48 7.35 8.62
C ARG A 241 15.20 8.14 8.90
N ARG A 242 14.64 7.91 10.09
CA ARG A 242 13.59 8.78 10.60
C ARG A 242 14.15 10.18 10.77
N ASP A 243 13.38 11.16 10.30
CA ASP A 243 13.65 12.57 10.55
C ASP A 243 13.03 12.97 11.91
N PRO A 244 13.83 13.39 12.92
CA PRO A 244 13.30 13.84 14.21
C PRO A 244 12.40 15.08 14.09
N ALA A 245 12.63 15.92 13.07
CA ALA A 245 11.87 17.13 12.79
C ALA A 245 10.70 16.89 11.82
N CYS A 246 10.44 15.63 11.44
CA CYS A 246 9.36 15.29 10.49
C CYS A 246 8.01 15.85 10.94
N ALA A 247 7.35 16.60 10.07
CA ALA A 247 6.05 17.22 10.36
C ALA A 247 4.93 16.22 10.69
N VAL A 248 5.08 14.93 10.32
CA VAL A 248 4.07 13.89 10.51
C VAL A 248 4.38 12.97 11.70
N CYS A 249 5.62 12.47 11.81
CA CYS A 249 5.98 11.51 12.86
C CYS A 249 7.07 12.01 13.80
N GLY A 250 7.56 13.25 13.63
CA GLY A 250 8.62 13.86 14.45
C GLY A 250 8.26 13.94 15.92
N THR A 251 9.29 13.96 16.78
CA THR A 251 9.16 14.11 18.23
C THR A 251 9.46 15.52 18.70
N GLU A 252 10.15 16.29 17.88
CA GLU A 252 10.42 17.69 18.14
C GLU A 252 9.14 18.50 17.81
N LYS A 253 8.55 19.12 18.85
CA LYS A 253 7.48 20.11 18.63
C LYS A 253 8.13 21.27 17.88
N GLN A 254 7.68 21.54 16.66
CA GLN A 254 7.98 22.82 16.02
C GLN A 254 7.43 23.94 16.91
N SER A 255 8.31 24.56 17.67
CA SER A 255 8.00 25.82 18.36
C SER A 255 7.83 26.88 17.26
N HIS A 256 6.61 27.04 16.77
CA HIS A 256 6.27 28.24 16.02
C HIS A 256 6.36 29.42 17.01
N GLY A 257 7.55 30.04 17.06
CA GLY A 257 7.76 31.31 17.71
C GLY A 257 6.90 32.36 17.02
N LEU A 258 5.75 32.65 17.64
CA LEU A 258 5.08 33.93 17.46
C LEU A 258 5.94 35.00 18.15
N GLU A 259 6.99 35.45 17.47
CA GLU A 259 7.60 36.75 17.82
C GLU A 259 6.54 37.83 17.55
N LYS A 260 5.84 38.19 18.59
CA LYS A 260 5.12 39.46 18.64
C LYS A 260 6.13 40.58 18.68
N ASN A 261 6.42 41.15 17.51
CA ASN A 261 7.05 42.45 17.46
C ASN A 261 6.17 43.49 18.16
N HIS A 262 6.44 43.75 19.41
CA HIS A 262 6.01 44.96 20.06
C HIS A 262 6.80 46.11 19.47
N VAL A 263 6.21 46.84 18.54
CA VAL A 263 6.62 48.21 18.23
C VAL A 263 6.14 49.09 19.39
N ALA A 264 7.09 49.52 20.20
CA ALA A 264 6.85 50.58 21.15
C ALA A 264 6.92 51.93 20.45
N ALA A 265 6.04 52.84 20.79
CA ALA A 265 5.84 54.19 20.30
C ALA A 265 7.07 55.11 20.47
#